data_f12df099fb635fffdc9df3f99704cf09
#
_entry.id   f12df099fb635fffdc9df3f99704cf09
#
_cell.length_a   1.000
_cell.length_b   1.000
_cell.length_c   1.000
_cell.angle_alpha   90.00
_cell.angle_beta   90.00
_cell.angle_gamma   90.00
#
_symmetry.space_group_name_H-M   'P 1'
#
loop_
_entity.id
_entity.type
_entity.pdbx_description
1 polymer ?
#
loop_
_entity_poly.entity_id
_entity_poly.type
_entity_poly.pdbx_seq_one_letter_code
_entity_poly.pdbx_strand_id
1 'polypeptide(L)'
;RQDPVTINHTVEYKTVENNNIYVSPNGKSNAAGTKDAPMDIYTAVKIAAPGQKILIKEGTYNLSSTVKVERGINGTADAMIYMIADPEAGSRPVFDFDGKCAGMILAGDYWYFQGFDVTRSADAQKGIQVSGNHNILDRIKAYKNGNTGIQISRYLGTDQFNQWPAHNTILNCSSYLNADKGYEDADGFAAKLTVGQGNVFDGCIAAYNADDGWDLFAKVQSGSIGVVTIQNCVAFKNGYILDENGREINAGNGNGFKMGGDSMPGAHVLKNSVAFANKAKGIDSNSCPDIKVYSSTTFDNESYNVAFYTNTCLLYTSDAADEAR
;
A
#
# COMPACT_ATOMS: atom_id res chain seq x y z
N ARG A 1 -43.13 7.03 -40.12
CA ARG A 1 -42.69 6.55 -38.81
C ARG A 1 -41.95 5.25 -39.08
N GLN A 2 -40.67 5.21 -38.70
CA GLN A 2 -39.95 3.94 -38.68
C GLN A 2 -40.28 3.21 -37.34
N ASP A 3 -40.56 1.92 -37.41
CA ASP A 3 -40.83 1.10 -36.24
C ASP A 3 -39.56 0.98 -35.41
N PRO A 4 -39.66 0.99 -34.07
CA PRO A 4 -38.51 0.86 -33.22
C PRO A 4 -37.85 -0.52 -33.40
N VAL A 5 -36.54 -0.52 -33.66
CA VAL A 5 -35.74 -1.76 -33.69
C VAL A 5 -35.41 -2.14 -32.25
N THR A 6 -35.92 -3.29 -31.82
CA THR A 6 -35.57 -3.87 -30.52
C THR A 6 -34.35 -4.75 -30.69
N ILE A 7 -33.26 -4.40 -30.02
CA ILE A 7 -32.05 -5.23 -29.94
C ILE A 7 -32.05 -5.89 -28.57
N ASN A 8 -32.18 -7.22 -28.54
CA ASN A 8 -32.04 -8.01 -27.31
C ASN A 8 -30.59 -8.32 -27.09
N HIS A 9 -30.02 -7.85 -25.98
CA HIS A 9 -28.70 -8.23 -25.49
C HIS A 9 -28.86 -9.26 -24.36
N THR A 10 -28.29 -10.44 -24.55
CA THR A 10 -28.16 -11.41 -23.48
C THR A 10 -26.83 -11.15 -22.79
N VAL A 11 -26.86 -10.84 -21.51
CA VAL A 11 -25.67 -10.71 -20.67
C VAL A 11 -25.51 -12.02 -19.91
N GLU A 12 -24.48 -12.79 -20.26
CA GLU A 12 -24.11 -13.96 -19.49
C GLU A 12 -23.15 -13.52 -18.38
N TYR A 13 -23.53 -13.78 -17.12
CA TYR A 13 -22.65 -13.60 -15.99
C TYR A 13 -21.72 -14.81 -15.90
N LYS A 14 -20.42 -14.58 -16.05
CA LYS A 14 -19.42 -15.64 -15.81
C LYS A 14 -19.29 -15.87 -14.32
N THR A 15 -19.60 -17.04 -13.85
CA THR A 15 -19.31 -17.53 -12.51
C THR A 15 -18.30 -18.66 -12.60
N VAL A 16 -17.40 -18.76 -11.63
CA VAL A 16 -16.50 -19.89 -11.47
C VAL A 16 -16.94 -20.63 -10.22
N GLU A 17 -17.47 -21.82 -10.40
CA GLU A 17 -17.96 -22.66 -9.29
C GLU A 17 -16.85 -23.24 -8.40
N ASN A 18 -15.61 -23.27 -8.94
CA ASN A 18 -14.46 -23.77 -8.20
C ASN A 18 -13.98 -22.74 -7.15
N ASN A 19 -13.53 -23.22 -6.00
CA ASN A 19 -12.92 -22.38 -4.97
C ASN A 19 -11.64 -21.69 -5.41
N ASN A 20 -10.95 -22.19 -6.44
CA ASN A 20 -9.69 -21.66 -6.97
C ASN A 20 -9.88 -21.14 -8.38
N ILE A 21 -9.42 -19.92 -8.61
CA ILE A 21 -9.35 -19.25 -9.92
C ILE A 21 -7.88 -19.07 -10.26
N TYR A 22 -7.37 -19.79 -11.24
CA TYR A 22 -5.97 -19.64 -11.66
C TYR A 22 -5.81 -18.51 -12.67
N VAL A 23 -4.80 -17.69 -12.45
CA VAL A 23 -4.39 -16.62 -13.38
C VAL A 23 -2.95 -16.81 -13.81
N SER A 24 -2.63 -16.42 -15.05
CA SER A 24 -1.26 -16.46 -15.58
C SER A 24 -0.95 -15.25 -16.44
N PRO A 25 0.34 -14.96 -16.73
CA PRO A 25 0.73 -13.84 -17.59
C PRO A 25 0.06 -13.86 -18.97
N ASN A 26 -0.23 -15.06 -19.50
CA ASN A 26 -0.88 -15.27 -20.79
C ASN A 26 -2.34 -15.72 -20.65
N GLY A 27 -2.94 -15.57 -19.48
CA GLY A 27 -4.32 -15.91 -19.21
C GLY A 27 -5.29 -15.13 -20.09
N LYS A 28 -6.43 -15.73 -20.42
CA LYS A 28 -7.44 -15.13 -21.31
C LYS A 28 -8.73 -14.88 -20.57
N SER A 29 -9.43 -13.79 -20.90
CA SER A 29 -10.70 -13.42 -20.27
C SER A 29 -11.81 -14.48 -20.44
N ASN A 30 -11.79 -15.23 -21.52
CA ASN A 30 -12.75 -16.31 -21.79
C ASN A 30 -12.30 -17.70 -21.29
N ALA A 31 -11.10 -17.82 -20.69
CA ALA A 31 -10.63 -19.09 -20.14
C ALA A 31 -11.44 -19.50 -18.89
N ALA A 32 -11.42 -20.79 -18.57
CA ALA A 32 -12.21 -21.36 -17.48
C ALA A 32 -11.70 -20.98 -16.07
N GLY A 33 -10.47 -20.47 -15.93
CA GLY A 33 -9.83 -20.19 -14.64
C GLY A 33 -9.35 -21.43 -13.91
N THR A 34 -9.20 -22.56 -14.61
CA THR A 34 -8.60 -23.78 -14.08
C THR A 34 -7.07 -23.72 -14.19
N LYS A 35 -6.37 -24.66 -13.52
CA LYS A 35 -4.92 -24.74 -13.57
C LYS A 35 -4.37 -24.88 -15.00
N ASP A 36 -5.07 -25.64 -15.87
CA ASP A 36 -4.70 -25.89 -17.26
C ASP A 36 -5.23 -24.83 -18.23
N ALA A 37 -6.24 -24.08 -17.84
CA ALA A 37 -6.84 -22.98 -18.60
C ALA A 37 -6.99 -21.72 -17.75
N PRO A 38 -5.86 -21.09 -17.32
CA PRO A 38 -5.87 -19.92 -16.47
C PRO A 38 -6.44 -18.70 -17.20
N MET A 39 -7.14 -17.84 -16.44
CA MET A 39 -7.66 -16.58 -16.98
C MET A 39 -6.69 -15.42 -16.78
N ASP A 40 -7.01 -14.26 -17.34
CA ASP A 40 -6.31 -13.03 -17.07
C ASP A 40 -6.71 -12.45 -15.69
N ILE A 41 -5.83 -11.61 -15.12
CA ILE A 41 -6.04 -11.01 -13.81
C ILE A 41 -7.23 -10.05 -13.78
N TYR A 42 -7.48 -9.32 -14.86
CA TYR A 42 -8.56 -8.31 -14.91
C TYR A 42 -9.95 -8.96 -14.83
N THR A 43 -10.09 -10.13 -15.43
CA THR A 43 -11.32 -10.93 -15.34
C THR A 43 -11.44 -11.55 -13.95
N ALA A 44 -10.38 -12.14 -13.44
CA ALA A 44 -10.39 -12.83 -12.15
C ALA A 44 -10.84 -11.92 -11.00
N VAL A 45 -10.29 -10.70 -10.89
CA VAL A 45 -10.67 -9.76 -9.82
C VAL A 45 -12.10 -9.25 -9.90
N LYS A 46 -12.74 -9.34 -11.06
CA LYS A 46 -14.14 -8.92 -11.25
C LYS A 46 -15.17 -9.98 -10.87
N ILE A 47 -14.79 -11.26 -10.97
CA ILE A 47 -15.72 -12.38 -10.80
C ILE A 47 -15.49 -13.16 -9.50
N ALA A 48 -14.41 -12.88 -8.79
CA ALA A 48 -14.14 -13.55 -7.51
C ALA A 48 -15.25 -13.28 -6.49
N ALA A 49 -15.66 -14.33 -5.82
CA ALA A 49 -16.73 -14.35 -4.82
C ALA A 49 -16.17 -14.67 -3.42
N PRO A 50 -16.91 -14.35 -2.35
CA PRO A 50 -16.50 -14.67 -0.97
C PRO A 50 -16.03 -16.12 -0.80
N GLY A 51 -14.87 -16.30 -0.16
CA GLY A 51 -14.24 -17.59 0.08
C GLY A 51 -13.38 -18.13 -1.07
N GLN A 52 -13.44 -17.54 -2.27
CA GLN A 52 -12.64 -17.98 -3.39
C GLN A 52 -11.19 -17.47 -3.33
N LYS A 53 -10.30 -18.18 -4.02
CA LYS A 53 -8.87 -17.87 -4.13
C LYS A 53 -8.49 -17.64 -5.58
N ILE A 54 -7.95 -16.46 -5.89
CA ILE A 54 -7.22 -16.19 -7.11
C ILE A 54 -5.79 -16.67 -6.88
N LEU A 55 -5.39 -17.76 -7.54
CA LEU A 55 -4.05 -18.34 -7.49
C LEU A 55 -3.22 -17.80 -8.63
N ILE A 56 -2.21 -17.01 -8.29
CA ILE A 56 -1.37 -16.28 -9.25
C ILE A 56 -0.18 -17.18 -9.62
N LYS A 57 -0.18 -17.69 -10.84
CA LYS A 57 0.96 -18.48 -11.36
C LYS A 57 2.20 -17.59 -11.49
N GLU A 58 3.36 -18.21 -11.41
CA GLU A 58 4.65 -17.54 -11.59
C GLU A 58 4.77 -16.79 -12.93
N GLY A 59 5.67 -15.82 -12.97
CA GLY A 59 6.02 -15.06 -14.14
C GLY A 59 5.73 -13.57 -14.01
N THR A 60 6.08 -12.83 -15.06
CA THR A 60 5.86 -11.38 -15.15
C THR A 60 4.59 -11.10 -15.93
N TYR A 61 3.64 -10.45 -15.27
CA TYR A 61 2.40 -9.95 -15.85
C TYR A 61 2.67 -8.55 -16.39
N ASN A 62 2.91 -8.43 -17.70
CA ASN A 62 3.12 -7.14 -18.35
C ASN A 62 1.76 -6.46 -18.59
N LEU A 63 1.46 -5.46 -17.78
CA LEU A 63 0.14 -4.84 -17.71
C LEU A 63 0.14 -3.44 -18.32
N SER A 64 -0.87 -3.14 -19.11
CA SER A 64 -1.06 -1.81 -19.72
C SER A 64 -2.26 -1.05 -19.16
N SER A 65 -2.93 -1.64 -18.17
CA SER A 65 -4.08 -1.04 -17.49
C SER A 65 -4.04 -1.37 -16.01
N THR A 66 -4.63 -0.52 -15.19
CA THR A 66 -4.74 -0.71 -13.75
C THR A 66 -5.52 -1.97 -13.40
N VAL A 67 -4.97 -2.80 -12.52
CA VAL A 67 -5.73 -3.92 -11.93
C VAL A 67 -6.61 -3.37 -10.82
N LYS A 68 -7.93 -3.50 -10.98
CA LYS A 68 -8.88 -2.83 -10.12
C LYS A 68 -9.90 -3.80 -9.54
N VAL A 69 -9.86 -3.93 -8.21
CA VAL A 69 -10.95 -4.51 -7.44
C VAL A 69 -11.93 -3.38 -7.13
N GLU A 70 -13.07 -3.39 -7.81
CA GLU A 70 -14.09 -2.35 -7.67
C GLU A 70 -14.76 -2.40 -6.29
N ARG A 71 -15.25 -1.25 -5.83
CA ARG A 71 -16.11 -1.19 -4.65
C ARG A 71 -17.34 -2.07 -4.84
N GLY A 72 -17.63 -2.92 -3.86
CA GLY A 72 -18.75 -3.87 -3.91
C GLY A 72 -18.35 -5.29 -4.32
N ILE A 73 -17.11 -5.51 -4.82
CA ILE A 73 -16.58 -6.87 -4.96
C ILE A 73 -15.91 -7.22 -3.64
N ASN A 74 -16.70 -7.71 -2.70
CA ASN A 74 -16.30 -7.88 -1.31
C ASN A 74 -16.30 -9.34 -0.89
N GLY A 75 -15.34 -9.71 -0.04
CA GLY A 75 -15.46 -10.86 0.83
C GLY A 75 -16.34 -10.56 2.05
N THR A 76 -16.26 -11.41 3.04
CA THR A 76 -16.88 -11.21 4.36
C THR A 76 -15.86 -11.55 5.45
N ALA A 77 -16.17 -11.22 6.70
CA ALA A 77 -15.31 -11.57 7.84
C ALA A 77 -15.02 -13.08 7.94
N ASP A 78 -16.02 -13.91 7.60
CA ASP A 78 -15.91 -15.37 7.65
C ASP A 78 -15.45 -16.00 6.33
N ALA A 79 -15.46 -15.23 5.23
CA ALA A 79 -15.12 -15.70 3.89
C ALA A 79 -14.44 -14.60 3.08
N MET A 80 -13.17 -14.31 3.39
CA MET A 80 -12.37 -13.37 2.61
C MET A 80 -12.19 -13.85 1.17
N ILE A 81 -11.95 -12.92 0.26
CA ILE A 81 -11.49 -13.24 -1.09
C ILE A 81 -9.96 -13.18 -1.09
N TYR A 82 -9.32 -14.22 -1.59
CA TYR A 82 -7.87 -14.33 -1.57
C TYR A 82 -7.29 -14.08 -2.96
N MET A 83 -6.25 -13.30 -3.04
CA MET A 83 -5.41 -13.12 -4.22
C MET A 83 -3.97 -13.41 -3.81
N ILE A 84 -3.50 -14.63 -4.06
CA ILE A 84 -2.25 -15.13 -3.50
C ILE A 84 -1.37 -15.77 -4.59
N ALA A 85 -0.05 -15.67 -4.43
CA ALA A 85 0.86 -16.46 -5.26
C ALA A 85 0.49 -17.94 -5.16
N ASP A 86 0.47 -18.62 -6.29
CA ASP A 86 0.23 -20.07 -6.32
C ASP A 86 1.28 -20.77 -5.44
N PRO A 87 0.90 -21.56 -4.44
CA PRO A 87 1.85 -22.29 -3.60
C PRO A 87 2.82 -23.21 -4.37
N GLU A 88 2.45 -23.60 -5.58
CA GLU A 88 3.29 -24.42 -6.46
C GLU A 88 4.19 -23.58 -7.39
N ALA A 89 4.13 -22.23 -7.32
CA ALA A 89 4.98 -21.37 -8.13
C ALA A 89 6.45 -21.49 -7.71
N GLY A 90 7.34 -21.69 -8.68
CA GLY A 90 8.78 -21.74 -8.46
C GLY A 90 9.42 -20.37 -8.20
N SER A 91 8.71 -19.29 -8.52
CA SER A 91 9.13 -17.90 -8.30
C SER A 91 7.94 -17.00 -7.98
N ARG A 92 8.22 -15.83 -7.38
CA ARG A 92 7.20 -14.85 -7.07
C ARG A 92 6.61 -14.26 -8.35
N PRO A 93 5.28 -14.16 -8.47
CA PRO A 93 4.64 -13.43 -9.55
C PRO A 93 4.96 -11.92 -9.46
N VAL A 94 5.12 -11.28 -10.61
CA VAL A 94 5.41 -9.85 -10.71
C VAL A 94 4.35 -9.17 -11.57
N PHE A 95 3.61 -8.23 -11.01
CA PHE A 95 2.73 -7.33 -11.75
C PHE A 95 3.52 -6.08 -12.16
N ASP A 96 3.85 -5.99 -13.42
CA ASP A 96 4.66 -4.95 -14.02
C ASP A 96 3.81 -4.04 -14.90
N PHE A 97 3.69 -2.78 -14.51
CA PHE A 97 2.86 -1.79 -15.22
C PHE A 97 3.61 -0.99 -16.28
N ASP A 98 4.91 -1.28 -16.47
CA ASP A 98 5.75 -0.73 -17.54
C ASP A 98 5.70 0.80 -17.68
N GLY A 99 5.46 1.52 -16.59
CA GLY A 99 5.32 2.99 -16.59
C GLY A 99 4.09 3.52 -17.32
N LYS A 100 3.09 2.67 -17.63
CA LYS A 100 1.98 3.04 -18.51
C LYS A 100 0.72 3.50 -17.78
N CYS A 101 0.49 3.04 -16.56
CA CYS A 101 -0.74 3.30 -15.82
C CYS A 101 -0.51 3.23 -14.30
N ALA A 102 -1.54 3.51 -13.52
CA ALA A 102 -1.54 3.21 -12.10
C ALA A 102 -1.39 1.69 -11.88
N GLY A 103 -0.81 1.32 -10.75
CA GLY A 103 -0.65 -0.08 -10.39
C GLY A 103 -1.97 -0.78 -10.06
N MET A 104 -2.16 -1.15 -8.81
CA MET A 104 -3.38 -1.84 -8.35
C MET A 104 -4.24 -0.91 -7.50
N ILE A 105 -5.57 -1.03 -7.62
CA ILE A 105 -6.54 -0.39 -6.73
C ILE A 105 -7.40 -1.48 -6.09
N LEU A 106 -7.38 -1.51 -4.75
CA LEU A 106 -8.20 -2.41 -3.95
C LEU A 106 -9.29 -1.59 -3.24
N ALA A 107 -10.47 -1.50 -3.87
CA ALA A 107 -11.63 -0.78 -3.33
C ALA A 107 -12.73 -1.72 -2.78
N GLY A 108 -12.57 -3.03 -2.92
CA GLY A 108 -13.38 -4.04 -2.24
C GLY A 108 -12.96 -4.22 -0.80
N ASP A 109 -13.85 -4.80 0.02
CA ASP A 109 -13.63 -5.11 1.42
C ASP A 109 -13.32 -6.60 1.62
N TYR A 110 -12.60 -6.94 2.71
CA TYR A 110 -12.28 -8.31 3.10
C TYR A 110 -11.53 -9.10 2.04
N TRP A 111 -10.49 -8.49 1.45
CA TRP A 111 -9.54 -9.15 0.57
C TRP A 111 -8.25 -9.48 1.31
N TYR A 112 -7.63 -10.60 0.92
CA TYR A 112 -6.33 -11.02 1.39
C TYR A 112 -5.38 -11.16 0.19
N PHE A 113 -4.42 -10.25 0.08
CA PHE A 113 -3.37 -10.26 -0.94
C PHE A 113 -2.10 -10.86 -0.37
N GLN A 114 -1.44 -11.79 -1.08
CA GLN A 114 -0.23 -12.40 -0.54
C GLN A 114 0.79 -12.80 -1.60
N GLY A 115 2.05 -12.44 -1.33
CA GLY A 115 3.19 -13.15 -1.90
C GLY A 115 3.57 -12.77 -3.33
N PHE A 116 3.12 -11.65 -3.87
CA PHE A 116 3.48 -11.15 -5.21
C PHE A 116 4.13 -9.77 -5.16
N ASP A 117 4.70 -9.36 -6.28
CA ASP A 117 5.38 -8.10 -6.45
C ASP A 117 4.58 -7.15 -7.34
N VAL A 118 4.67 -5.83 -7.07
CA VAL A 118 4.04 -4.76 -7.86
C VAL A 118 5.10 -3.72 -8.21
N THR A 119 5.27 -3.44 -9.48
CA THR A 119 6.36 -2.58 -9.94
C THR A 119 5.98 -1.70 -11.14
N ARG A 120 6.72 -0.60 -11.27
CA ARG A 120 6.73 0.30 -12.43
C ARG A 120 5.34 0.86 -12.78
N SER A 121 4.57 1.32 -11.79
CA SER A 121 3.43 2.20 -12.08
C SER A 121 3.93 3.49 -12.75
N ALA A 122 3.04 4.17 -13.50
CA ALA A 122 3.38 5.42 -14.16
C ALA A 122 3.77 6.52 -13.17
N ASP A 123 4.46 7.54 -13.65
CA ASP A 123 4.78 8.73 -12.88
C ASP A 123 3.53 9.32 -12.19
N ALA A 124 3.68 9.76 -10.95
CA ALA A 124 2.62 10.23 -10.05
C ALA A 124 1.51 9.19 -9.76
N GLN A 125 1.73 7.91 -10.11
CA GLN A 125 0.79 6.83 -9.86
C GLN A 125 1.32 5.85 -8.82
N LYS A 126 0.46 5.42 -7.90
CA LYS A 126 0.80 4.50 -6.80
C LYS A 126 1.03 3.07 -7.30
N GLY A 127 1.88 2.32 -6.59
CA GLY A 127 2.00 0.88 -6.79
C GLY A 127 0.71 0.17 -6.41
N ILE A 128 0.28 0.30 -5.15
CA ILE A 128 -1.01 -0.23 -4.68
C ILE A 128 -1.74 0.89 -3.91
N GLN A 129 -2.99 1.15 -4.26
CA GLN A 129 -3.91 1.97 -3.48
C GLN A 129 -4.93 1.07 -2.79
N VAL A 130 -4.95 1.09 -1.46
CA VAL A 130 -5.96 0.41 -0.63
C VAL A 130 -7.04 1.41 -0.27
N SER A 131 -8.25 1.16 -0.75
CA SER A 131 -9.40 2.07 -0.61
C SER A 131 -10.65 1.39 -0.05
N GLY A 132 -10.61 0.07 0.16
CA GLY A 132 -11.63 -0.69 0.88
C GLY A 132 -11.30 -0.88 2.35
N ASN A 133 -12.08 -1.71 3.04
CA ASN A 133 -11.99 -1.94 4.47
C ASN A 133 -11.66 -3.40 4.79
N HIS A 134 -11.05 -3.63 5.95
CA HIS A 134 -10.76 -4.97 6.47
C HIS A 134 -9.92 -5.83 5.54
N ASN A 135 -9.06 -5.20 4.71
CA ASN A 135 -8.17 -5.89 3.81
C ASN A 135 -6.84 -6.23 4.48
N ILE A 136 -6.21 -7.31 4.04
CA ILE A 136 -4.88 -7.72 4.49
C ILE A 136 -3.96 -7.82 3.27
N LEU A 137 -2.83 -7.12 3.31
CA LEU A 137 -1.74 -7.29 2.36
C LEU A 137 -0.58 -7.93 3.12
N ASP A 138 -0.20 -9.16 2.75
CA ASP A 138 0.84 -9.93 3.43
C ASP A 138 1.99 -10.26 2.47
N ARG A 139 3.21 -9.90 2.85
CA ARG A 139 4.42 -10.20 2.07
C ARG A 139 4.37 -9.73 0.62
N ILE A 140 3.81 -8.56 0.39
CA ILE A 140 3.85 -7.86 -0.89
C ILE A 140 5.16 -7.07 -1.00
N LYS A 141 5.75 -7.02 -2.19
CA LYS A 141 6.82 -6.09 -2.52
C LYS A 141 6.31 -5.06 -3.52
N ALA A 142 6.41 -3.77 -3.16
CA ALA A 142 6.08 -2.67 -4.04
C ALA A 142 7.35 -1.85 -4.32
N TYR A 143 7.83 -1.84 -5.56
CA TYR A 143 9.10 -1.19 -5.86
C TYR A 143 9.16 -0.54 -7.25
N LYS A 144 9.98 0.50 -7.36
CA LYS A 144 10.17 1.26 -8.60
C LYS A 144 8.86 1.80 -9.19
N ASN A 145 7.90 2.14 -8.33
CA ASN A 145 6.66 2.77 -8.73
C ASN A 145 6.83 4.29 -8.84
N GLY A 146 6.03 4.94 -9.68
CA GLY A 146 6.11 6.37 -9.96
C GLY A 146 5.47 7.27 -8.90
N ASN A 147 5.13 6.75 -7.74
CA ASN A 147 4.65 7.43 -6.53
C ASN A 147 4.73 6.43 -5.37
N THR A 148 4.02 6.67 -4.26
CA THR A 148 4.01 5.78 -3.08
C THR A 148 3.82 4.31 -3.45
N GLY A 149 4.63 3.43 -2.87
CA GLY A 149 4.55 2.00 -3.13
C GLY A 149 3.21 1.39 -2.70
N ILE A 150 2.82 1.56 -1.42
CA ILE A 150 1.51 1.12 -0.89
C ILE A 150 0.88 2.27 -0.12
N GLN A 151 -0.26 2.77 -0.61
CA GLN A 151 -0.99 3.87 0.00
C GLN A 151 -2.40 3.48 0.40
N ILE A 152 -2.80 3.81 1.64
CA ILE A 152 -4.18 3.76 2.10
C ILE A 152 -4.79 5.15 1.91
N SER A 153 -5.84 5.27 1.10
CA SER A 153 -6.58 6.52 0.85
C SER A 153 -7.93 6.23 0.20
N ARG A 154 -8.84 7.20 0.29
CA ARG A 154 -10.22 7.07 -0.27
C ARG A 154 -10.24 6.63 -1.72
N TYR A 155 -11.33 5.98 -2.11
CA TYR A 155 -11.55 5.51 -3.48
C TYR A 155 -12.00 6.63 -4.41
N LEU A 156 -13.08 7.33 -4.06
CA LEU A 156 -13.61 8.45 -4.84
C LEU A 156 -13.27 9.79 -4.18
N GLY A 157 -13.04 10.80 -4.99
CA GLY A 157 -12.78 12.16 -4.50
C GLY A 157 -13.90 12.75 -3.65
N THR A 158 -15.10 12.23 -3.76
CA THR A 158 -16.32 12.63 -3.03
C THR A 158 -16.53 11.87 -1.72
N ASP A 159 -15.76 10.79 -1.47
CA ASP A 159 -15.92 9.97 -0.27
C ASP A 159 -15.70 10.80 0.99
N GLN A 160 -16.62 10.66 1.95
CA GLN A 160 -16.59 11.29 3.25
C GLN A 160 -15.85 10.40 4.26
N PHE A 161 -15.54 10.92 5.45
CA PHE A 161 -14.78 10.22 6.49
C PHE A 161 -15.29 8.80 6.80
N ASN A 162 -16.60 8.61 6.85
CA ASN A 162 -17.22 7.30 7.12
C ASN A 162 -17.12 6.29 5.94
N GLN A 163 -16.62 6.76 4.80
CA GLN A 163 -16.36 5.94 3.60
C GLN A 163 -14.84 5.77 3.35
N TRP A 164 -14.00 6.37 4.19
CA TRP A 164 -12.56 6.26 4.05
C TRP A 164 -12.08 4.87 4.49
N PRO A 165 -11.02 4.34 3.87
CA PRO A 165 -10.52 3.00 4.14
C PRO A 165 -10.11 2.82 5.59
N ALA A 166 -10.65 1.79 6.24
CA ALA A 166 -10.49 1.51 7.66
C ALA A 166 -10.18 0.05 7.94
N HIS A 167 -9.54 -0.22 9.07
CA HIS A 167 -9.26 -1.58 9.57
C HIS A 167 -8.46 -2.47 8.59
N ASN A 168 -7.61 -1.87 7.75
CA ASN A 168 -6.71 -2.63 6.89
C ASN A 168 -5.41 -2.96 7.61
N THR A 169 -4.81 -4.11 7.29
CA THR A 169 -3.52 -4.55 7.81
C THR A 169 -2.53 -4.75 6.68
N ILE A 170 -1.42 -4.02 6.72
CA ILE A 170 -0.27 -4.19 5.83
C ILE A 170 0.80 -4.94 6.63
N LEU A 171 1.01 -6.23 6.29
CA LEU A 171 1.76 -7.19 7.08
C LEU A 171 3.00 -7.68 6.33
N ASN A 172 4.18 -7.57 6.94
CA ASN A 172 5.43 -8.11 6.39
C ASN A 172 5.74 -7.67 4.95
N CYS A 173 5.25 -6.51 4.54
CA CYS A 173 5.46 -5.96 3.20
C CYS A 173 6.79 -5.20 3.10
N SER A 174 7.32 -5.11 1.89
CA SER A 174 8.50 -4.29 1.59
C SER A 174 8.17 -3.26 0.51
N SER A 175 8.53 -2.01 0.73
CA SER A 175 8.31 -0.95 -0.23
C SER A 175 9.60 -0.16 -0.45
N TYR A 176 10.13 -0.15 -1.68
CA TYR A 176 11.47 0.38 -1.92
C TYR A 176 11.70 0.88 -3.34
N LEU A 177 12.62 1.83 -3.49
CA LEU A 177 13.00 2.43 -4.78
C LEU A 177 11.82 3.07 -5.51
N ASN A 178 10.79 3.50 -4.81
CA ASN A 178 9.69 4.24 -5.39
C ASN A 178 10.12 5.70 -5.59
N ALA A 179 9.81 6.28 -6.76
CA ALA A 179 10.23 7.64 -7.10
C ALA A 179 9.30 8.24 -8.15
N ASP A 180 8.70 9.38 -7.84
CA ASP A 180 8.10 10.28 -8.82
C ASP A 180 9.16 11.22 -9.41
N LYS A 181 8.86 11.88 -10.50
CA LYS A 181 9.80 12.82 -11.17
C LYS A 181 10.21 14.00 -10.29
N GLY A 182 9.35 14.42 -9.36
CA GLY A 182 9.58 15.52 -8.44
C GLY A 182 10.32 15.11 -7.17
N TYR A 183 10.36 13.85 -6.86
CA TYR A 183 10.89 13.29 -5.61
C TYR A 183 10.18 13.79 -4.34
N GLU A 184 8.90 14.18 -4.45
CA GLU A 184 8.18 14.83 -3.34
C GLU A 184 7.00 13.99 -2.79
N ASP A 185 6.58 12.94 -3.52
CA ASP A 185 5.35 12.20 -3.21
C ASP A 185 5.54 10.68 -3.14
N ALA A 186 6.72 10.17 -3.48
CA ALA A 186 6.96 8.73 -3.57
C ALA A 186 7.47 8.16 -2.25
N ASP A 187 6.55 7.90 -1.34
CA ASP A 187 6.83 7.24 -0.07
C ASP A 187 6.96 5.71 -0.24
N GLY A 188 7.54 5.06 0.76
CA GLY A 188 7.42 3.60 0.87
C GLY A 188 5.97 3.21 1.14
N PHE A 189 5.46 3.68 2.25
CA PHE A 189 4.09 3.47 2.69
C PHE A 189 3.43 4.81 3.04
N ALA A 190 2.15 4.94 2.75
CA ALA A 190 1.40 6.10 3.20
C ALA A 190 0.00 5.72 3.70
N ALA A 191 -0.44 6.41 4.73
CA ALA A 191 -1.83 6.45 5.15
C ALA A 191 -2.15 7.93 5.37
N LYS A 192 -2.47 8.65 4.28
CA LYS A 192 -2.50 10.12 4.28
C LYS A 192 -3.77 10.73 3.71
N LEU A 193 -4.14 11.89 4.20
CA LEU A 193 -5.21 12.78 3.75
C LEU A 193 -6.63 12.27 3.98
N THR A 194 -6.93 11.01 3.66
CA THR A 194 -8.30 10.47 3.65
C THR A 194 -8.31 9.02 4.12
N VAL A 195 -8.07 8.83 5.41
CA VAL A 195 -7.86 7.52 6.05
C VAL A 195 -8.80 7.37 7.23
N GLY A 196 -9.54 6.27 7.27
CA GLY A 196 -10.41 5.88 8.37
C GLY A 196 -9.64 5.24 9.54
N GLN A 197 -10.36 4.79 10.55
CA GLN A 197 -9.80 4.26 11.79
C GLN A 197 -9.18 2.86 11.63
N GLY A 198 -8.21 2.54 12.51
CA GLY A 198 -7.78 1.17 12.77
C GLY A 198 -6.89 0.54 11.70
N ASN A 199 -6.26 1.32 10.83
CA ASN A 199 -5.28 0.80 9.87
C ASN A 199 -3.95 0.52 10.56
N VAL A 200 -3.32 -0.61 10.21
CA VAL A 200 -2.09 -1.11 10.85
C VAL A 200 -1.04 -1.46 9.79
N PHE A 201 0.19 -1.01 10.03
CA PHE A 201 1.39 -1.53 9.37
C PHE A 201 2.18 -2.35 10.38
N ASP A 202 2.46 -3.62 10.08
CA ASP A 202 3.15 -4.54 10.98
C ASP A 202 4.25 -5.32 10.25
N GLY A 203 5.46 -5.30 10.77
CA GLY A 203 6.60 -6.04 10.21
C GLY A 203 7.07 -5.55 8.84
N CYS A 204 6.77 -4.31 8.46
CA CYS A 204 7.05 -3.78 7.14
C CYS A 204 8.42 -3.10 7.04
N ILE A 205 8.97 -3.04 5.82
CA ILE A 205 10.28 -2.42 5.54
C ILE A 205 10.11 -1.37 4.43
N ALA A 206 10.52 -0.12 4.69
CA ALA A 206 10.62 0.94 3.70
C ALA A 206 12.09 1.36 3.51
N ALA A 207 12.58 1.32 2.27
CA ALA A 207 13.97 1.63 1.98
C ALA A 207 14.16 2.29 0.61
N TYR A 208 15.04 3.29 0.53
CA TYR A 208 15.38 3.94 -0.74
C TYR A 208 14.15 4.48 -1.50
N ASN A 209 13.16 4.99 -0.80
CA ASN A 209 12.08 5.73 -1.43
C ASN A 209 12.47 7.19 -1.60
N ALA A 210 12.03 7.81 -2.68
CA ALA A 210 12.45 9.16 -3.01
C ALA A 210 12.02 10.19 -1.95
N ASP A 211 10.86 9.99 -1.34
CA ASP A 211 10.40 10.80 -0.22
C ASP A 211 10.47 10.00 1.09
N ASP A 212 9.42 9.86 1.86
CA ASP A 212 9.44 9.30 3.21
C ASP A 212 9.35 7.75 3.21
N GLY A 213 9.80 7.13 4.30
CA GLY A 213 9.54 5.71 4.53
C GLY A 213 8.05 5.46 4.81
N TRP A 214 7.48 6.23 5.75
CA TRP A 214 6.04 6.34 6.03
C TRP A 214 5.60 7.79 6.04
N ASP A 215 4.44 8.06 5.41
CA ASP A 215 3.79 9.37 5.45
C ASP A 215 2.33 9.24 5.95
N LEU A 216 2.06 9.83 7.13
CA LEU A 216 0.72 9.93 7.72
C LEU A 216 0.15 11.35 7.62
N PHE A 217 0.47 12.07 6.56
CA PHE A 217 0.11 13.48 6.41
C PHE A 217 -1.41 13.69 6.44
N ALA A 218 -1.83 14.61 7.30
CA ALA A 218 -3.15 15.21 7.31
C ALA A 218 -3.02 16.70 7.09
N LYS A 219 -4.04 17.36 6.57
CA LYS A 219 -4.06 18.81 6.37
C LYS A 219 -5.41 19.43 6.75
N VAL A 220 -5.39 20.72 7.05
CA VAL A 220 -6.59 21.45 7.50
C VAL A 220 -7.78 21.25 6.54
N GLN A 221 -7.54 21.24 5.24
CA GLN A 221 -8.62 21.12 4.23
C GLN A 221 -9.29 19.74 4.22
N SER A 222 -8.57 18.68 4.55
CA SER A 222 -9.14 17.32 4.65
C SER A 222 -9.58 16.96 6.06
N GLY A 223 -9.10 17.69 7.06
CA GLY A 223 -9.31 17.36 8.47
C GLY A 223 -8.38 16.27 8.97
N SER A 224 -8.59 15.87 10.21
CA SER A 224 -7.86 14.75 10.83
C SER A 224 -8.19 13.44 10.15
N ILE A 225 -7.19 12.57 10.08
CA ILE A 225 -7.36 11.17 9.64
C ILE A 225 -7.56 10.26 10.86
N GLY A 226 -8.05 9.05 10.60
CA GLY A 226 -8.18 8.01 11.63
C GLY A 226 -6.84 7.59 12.21
N VAL A 227 -6.85 7.06 13.42
CA VAL A 227 -5.64 6.58 14.09
C VAL A 227 -5.01 5.43 13.30
N VAL A 228 -3.72 5.58 13.02
CA VAL A 228 -2.88 4.57 12.36
C VAL A 228 -1.86 4.03 13.35
N THR A 229 -1.66 2.72 13.34
CA THR A 229 -0.59 2.06 14.10
C THR A 229 0.50 1.55 13.17
N ILE A 230 1.74 1.89 13.46
CA ILE A 230 2.95 1.35 12.82
C ILE A 230 3.71 0.58 13.90
N GLN A 231 3.97 -0.70 13.66
CA GLN A 231 4.67 -1.54 14.64
C GLN A 231 5.61 -2.53 13.97
N ASN A 232 6.72 -2.86 14.67
CA ASN A 232 7.70 -3.85 14.22
C ASN A 232 8.27 -3.52 12.82
N CYS A 233 8.33 -2.24 12.45
CA CYS A 233 8.70 -1.77 11.12
C CYS A 233 10.12 -1.21 11.08
N VAL A 234 10.69 -1.19 9.87
CA VAL A 234 12.04 -0.64 9.63
C VAL A 234 12.00 0.36 8.49
N ALA A 235 12.55 1.56 8.74
CA ALA A 235 12.70 2.64 7.74
C ALA A 235 14.17 3.02 7.60
N PHE A 236 14.76 2.85 6.42
CA PHE A 236 16.16 3.24 6.21
C PHE A 236 16.42 3.74 4.79
N LYS A 237 17.39 4.65 4.68
CA LYS A 237 17.83 5.18 3.38
C LYS A 237 16.69 5.82 2.55
N ASN A 238 15.62 6.29 3.17
CA ASN A 238 14.61 7.07 2.47
C ASN A 238 15.12 8.50 2.24
N GLY A 239 14.66 9.16 1.17
CA GLY A 239 15.24 10.38 0.63
C GLY A 239 16.42 10.15 -0.30
N TYR A 240 16.79 8.90 -0.55
CA TYR A 240 17.76 8.46 -1.54
C TYR A 240 17.12 7.47 -2.50
N ILE A 241 17.57 7.50 -3.74
CA ILE A 241 17.30 6.47 -4.74
C ILE A 241 18.61 5.92 -5.26
N LEU A 242 18.57 4.83 -5.99
CA LEU A 242 19.74 4.27 -6.67
C LEU A 242 19.70 4.60 -8.16
N ASP A 243 20.81 5.11 -8.68
CA ASP A 243 20.99 5.29 -10.13
C ASP A 243 21.15 3.92 -10.85
N GLU A 244 21.30 3.93 -12.15
CA GLU A 244 21.50 2.73 -12.97
C GLU A 244 22.75 1.92 -12.62
N ASN A 245 23.73 2.55 -11.95
CA ASN A 245 24.96 1.92 -11.48
C ASN A 245 24.89 1.48 -10.01
N GLY A 246 23.72 1.61 -9.37
CA GLY A 246 23.52 1.28 -7.97
C GLY A 246 24.13 2.30 -6.99
N ARG A 247 24.43 3.52 -7.43
CA ARG A 247 24.95 4.58 -6.56
C ARG A 247 23.79 5.34 -5.93
N GLU A 248 23.94 5.66 -4.66
CA GLU A 248 22.98 6.53 -3.96
C GLU A 248 23.02 7.94 -4.54
N ILE A 249 21.84 8.47 -4.85
CA ILE A 249 21.63 9.87 -5.21
C ILE A 249 20.55 10.48 -4.31
N ASN A 250 20.76 11.76 -3.97
CA ASN A 250 19.79 12.52 -3.20
C ASN A 250 18.46 12.64 -3.96
N ALA A 251 17.36 12.44 -3.25
CA ALA A 251 16.02 12.61 -3.77
C ALA A 251 15.21 13.62 -2.92
N GLY A 252 14.04 13.24 -2.40
CA GLY A 252 13.15 14.14 -1.68
C GLY A 252 13.51 14.41 -0.21
N ASN A 253 12.50 14.48 0.65
CA ASN A 253 12.65 14.83 2.07
C ASN A 253 13.34 13.74 2.87
N GLY A 254 12.83 12.51 2.80
CA GLY A 254 13.50 11.34 3.33
C GLY A 254 13.41 11.17 4.84
N ASN A 255 12.24 11.35 5.44
CA ASN A 255 12.04 10.92 6.81
C ASN A 255 11.83 9.40 6.88
N GLY A 256 12.19 8.80 8.01
CA GLY A 256 11.87 7.39 8.26
C GLY A 256 10.37 7.21 8.50
N PHE A 257 9.86 7.83 9.56
CA PHE A 257 8.46 7.82 9.95
C PHE A 257 7.96 9.26 10.13
N LYS A 258 7.19 9.76 9.16
CA LYS A 258 6.51 11.06 9.22
C LYS A 258 5.09 10.86 9.70
N MET A 259 4.81 11.29 10.94
CA MET A 259 3.66 10.88 11.73
C MET A 259 2.50 11.87 11.72
N GLY A 260 2.40 12.76 10.73
CA GLY A 260 1.30 13.70 10.64
C GLY A 260 1.57 14.91 9.74
N GLY A 261 0.84 16.01 9.95
CA GLY A 261 0.99 17.26 9.21
C GLY A 261 0.02 18.34 9.63
N ASP A 262 0.30 19.60 9.26
CA ASP A 262 -0.55 20.78 9.43
C ASP A 262 -1.14 20.97 10.86
N SER A 263 -0.41 20.52 11.88
CA SER A 263 -0.88 20.54 13.28
C SER A 263 -2.21 19.79 13.50
N MET A 264 -2.57 18.90 12.59
CA MET A 264 -3.79 18.11 12.73
C MET A 264 -3.58 16.99 13.77
N PRO A 265 -4.49 16.85 14.75
CA PRO A 265 -4.41 15.77 15.72
C PRO A 265 -4.67 14.42 15.05
N GLY A 266 -3.94 13.37 15.46
CA GLY A 266 -4.01 12.05 14.87
C GLY A 266 -3.90 10.90 15.87
N ALA A 267 -3.30 11.12 17.03
CA ALA A 267 -3.03 10.11 18.06
C ALA A 267 -2.41 8.80 17.49
N HIS A 268 -1.65 8.93 16.38
CA HIS A 268 -0.99 7.81 15.71
C HIS A 268 0.02 7.13 16.63
N VAL A 269 0.20 5.82 16.46
CA VAL A 269 1.09 5.02 17.30
C VAL A 269 2.23 4.46 16.47
N LEU A 270 3.46 4.73 16.90
CA LEU A 270 4.67 4.05 16.43
C LEU A 270 5.25 3.22 17.59
N LYS A 271 5.48 1.93 17.37
CA LYS A 271 6.07 1.08 18.41
C LYS A 271 6.98 -0.01 17.86
N ASN A 272 7.98 -0.41 18.66
CA ASN A 272 8.91 -1.49 18.33
C ASN A 272 9.52 -1.35 16.93
N SER A 273 9.83 -0.13 16.49
CA SER A 273 10.25 0.14 15.12
C SER A 273 11.64 0.77 15.10
N VAL A 274 12.31 0.67 13.96
CA VAL A 274 13.69 1.17 13.78
C VAL A 274 13.76 2.12 12.58
N ALA A 275 14.40 3.28 12.77
CA ALA A 275 14.67 4.23 11.69
C ALA A 275 16.15 4.62 11.67
N PHE A 276 16.85 4.38 10.56
CA PHE A 276 18.28 4.72 10.47
C PHE A 276 18.71 5.14 9.07
N ALA A 277 19.74 5.95 9.02
CA ALA A 277 20.40 6.38 7.79
C ALA A 277 19.41 7.01 6.76
N ASN A 278 18.29 7.58 7.23
CA ASN A 278 17.40 8.36 6.37
C ASN A 278 17.97 9.76 6.14
N LYS A 279 17.67 10.37 5.01
CA LYS A 279 18.22 11.67 4.60
C LYS A 279 17.78 12.83 5.50
N ALA A 280 16.62 12.74 6.14
CA ALA A 280 16.16 13.76 7.06
C ALA A 280 16.04 13.21 8.48
N LYS A 281 14.83 12.98 8.96
CA LYS A 281 14.58 12.60 10.35
C LYS A 281 14.25 11.12 10.46
N GLY A 282 14.66 10.48 11.54
CA GLY A 282 14.26 9.10 11.81
C GLY A 282 12.77 9.02 12.14
N ILE A 283 12.34 9.78 13.15
CA ILE A 283 10.93 9.91 13.56
C ILE A 283 10.59 11.39 13.58
N ASP A 284 9.59 11.78 12.82
CA ASP A 284 9.10 13.15 12.68
C ASP A 284 7.62 13.24 13.09
N SER A 285 7.31 14.03 14.12
CA SER A 285 5.91 14.32 14.44
C SER A 285 5.21 15.10 13.32
N ASN A 286 5.98 15.79 12.51
CA ASN A 286 5.52 16.68 11.44
C ASN A 286 4.35 17.57 11.89
N SER A 287 4.50 18.19 13.07
CA SER A 287 3.52 19.03 13.75
C SER A 287 2.23 18.33 14.27
N CYS A 288 2.08 17.01 14.14
CA CYS A 288 0.98 16.30 14.78
C CYS A 288 1.17 16.34 16.32
N PRO A 289 0.19 16.86 17.09
CA PRO A 289 0.43 17.21 18.50
C PRO A 289 0.35 16.02 19.47
N ASP A 290 -0.20 14.87 19.06
CA ASP A 290 -0.64 13.82 19.97
C ASP A 290 -0.17 12.40 19.56
N ILE A 291 0.87 12.31 18.73
CA ILE A 291 1.48 11.01 18.38
C ILE A 291 2.05 10.32 19.62
N LYS A 292 2.11 8.99 19.55
CA LYS A 292 2.63 8.14 20.62
C LYS A 292 3.75 7.27 20.07
N VAL A 293 4.91 7.33 20.69
CA VAL A 293 6.07 6.52 20.29
C VAL A 293 6.50 5.64 21.46
N TYR A 294 6.64 4.35 21.23
CA TYR A 294 7.02 3.35 22.23
C TYR A 294 8.13 2.46 21.70
N SER A 295 9.11 2.13 22.56
CA SER A 295 10.12 1.09 22.32
C SER A 295 10.70 1.11 20.90
N SER A 296 10.97 2.29 20.36
CA SER A 296 11.49 2.45 19.00
C SER A 296 12.91 3.00 19.04
N THR A 297 13.74 2.56 18.10
CA THR A 297 15.15 2.93 17.99
C THR A 297 15.40 3.76 16.74
N THR A 298 16.19 4.82 16.86
CA THR A 298 16.55 5.64 15.72
C THR A 298 17.99 6.14 15.85
N PHE A 299 18.77 6.05 14.77
CA PHE A 299 20.19 6.43 14.75
C PHE A 299 20.66 6.79 13.33
N ASP A 300 21.76 7.52 13.23
CA ASP A 300 22.44 7.87 11.97
C ASP A 300 21.53 8.52 10.90
N ASN A 301 20.43 9.16 11.27
CA ASN A 301 19.65 9.96 10.34
C ASN A 301 20.32 11.34 10.15
N GLU A 302 20.37 11.87 8.91
CA GLU A 302 21.22 13.03 8.62
C GLU A 302 20.81 14.30 9.35
N SER A 303 19.51 14.53 9.57
CA SER A 303 19.05 15.75 10.24
C SER A 303 18.86 15.51 11.75
N TYR A 304 17.84 14.76 12.12
CA TYR A 304 17.54 14.42 13.51
C TYR A 304 17.11 12.97 13.63
N ASN A 305 17.52 12.31 14.71
CA ASN A 305 16.98 10.99 15.00
C ASN A 305 15.50 11.07 15.40
N VAL A 306 15.13 12.05 16.20
CA VAL A 306 13.74 12.32 16.62
C VAL A 306 13.47 13.81 16.54
N ALA A 307 12.35 14.22 15.95
CA ALA A 307 11.89 15.60 15.88
C ALA A 307 10.43 15.71 16.33
N PHE A 308 10.25 16.21 17.55
CA PHE A 308 8.96 16.58 18.11
C PHE A 308 8.95 18.10 18.30
N TYR A 309 8.34 18.82 17.40
CA TYR A 309 8.17 20.26 17.46
C TYR A 309 6.70 20.61 17.41
N THR A 310 6.35 21.67 18.14
CA THR A 310 4.98 22.13 18.34
C THR A 310 4.09 21.18 19.13
N ASN A 311 4.03 21.35 20.42
CA ASN A 311 3.04 20.83 21.35
C ASN A 311 3.42 19.58 22.18
N THR A 312 2.58 19.30 23.12
CA THR A 312 2.63 18.27 24.14
C THR A 312 2.70 16.85 23.54
N CYS A 313 3.85 16.47 23.03
CA CYS A 313 4.10 15.08 22.70
C CYS A 313 4.50 14.30 23.96
N LEU A 314 3.80 13.25 24.30
CA LEU A 314 4.19 12.33 25.35
C LEU A 314 5.11 11.27 24.75
N LEU A 315 6.40 11.42 24.99
CA LEU A 315 7.38 10.36 24.76
C LEU A 315 7.37 9.41 25.96
N TYR A 316 6.89 8.20 25.76
CA TYR A 316 7.04 7.14 26.75
C TYR A 316 8.25 6.28 26.36
N THR A 317 9.35 6.47 27.07
CA THR A 317 10.49 5.55 27.01
C THR A 317 10.32 4.53 28.14
N SER A 318 10.22 3.25 27.80
CA SER A 318 10.47 2.22 28.80
C SER A 318 11.98 2.12 29.02
N ASP A 319 12.45 2.50 30.18
CA ASP A 319 13.72 2.16 30.84
C ASP A 319 15.07 2.17 30.08
N ALA A 320 15.16 2.74 28.88
CA ALA A 320 16.43 2.85 28.17
C ALA A 320 17.25 4.11 28.51
N ALA A 321 16.83 4.91 29.49
CA ALA A 321 17.50 6.17 29.84
C ALA A 321 18.70 6.00 30.81
N ASP A 322 18.97 4.83 31.33
CA ASP A 322 20.00 4.64 32.37
C ASP A 322 21.38 4.20 31.85
N GLU A 323 21.56 3.95 30.55
CA GLU A 323 22.85 3.54 29.99
C GLU A 323 23.62 4.62 29.22
N ALA A 324 23.20 5.85 29.25
CA ALA A 324 23.97 6.99 28.72
C ALA A 324 24.69 7.73 29.85
N ARG A 325 25.72 7.10 30.42
CA ARG A 325 26.79 7.76 31.18
C ARG A 325 28.10 7.60 30.48
#